data_ffe1faf64f7068a3a821e78194256490
#
_entry.id   ffe1faf64f7068a3a821e78194256490
#
_cell.length_a   1.000
_cell.length_b   1.000
_cell.length_c   1.000
_cell.angle_alpha   90.00
_cell.angle_beta   90.00
_cell.angle_gamma   90.00
#
_symmetry.space_group_name_H-M   'P 1'
#
loop_
_entity.id
_entity.type
_entity.pdbx_description
1 polymer ?
#
loop_
_entity_poly.entity_id
_entity_poly.type
_entity_poly.pdbx_seq_one_letter_code
_entity_poly.pdbx_strand_id
1 'polypeptide(L)'
;IGRYLQEAEKYGVLPMFYLELSSGLRRGELLALQWEDLNVKERILTVNKQVTRMEGELDVTEPKTKNSVRKVALSQQAVDLLVQAHEQHPDNPILFPSPRTGGYWSPDAVSRINWKLLKNAGIEEHVRFHDLRHTFATMAISSGVDVKTLSSMLGHYSAGFTLDTYTHITSDMQRGAAEKIGGFMESVTAANTPEPPDPPEESRCKVIPFEKVG
;
A
#
# COMPACT_ATOMS: atom_id res chain seq x y z
N ILE A 1 -9.91 -7.62 -1.86
CA ILE A 1 -9.17 -7.44 -0.59
C ILE A 1 -10.13 -7.40 0.58
N GLY A 2 -11.21 -6.55 0.58
CA GLY A 2 -12.11 -6.40 1.71
C GLY A 2 -12.68 -7.73 2.23
N ARG A 3 -13.27 -8.55 1.37
CA ARG A 3 -13.79 -9.89 1.76
C ARG A 3 -12.70 -10.80 2.34
N TYR A 4 -11.50 -10.75 1.79
CA TYR A 4 -10.37 -11.52 2.28
C TYR A 4 -9.95 -11.13 3.71
N LEU A 5 -9.87 -9.81 4.00
CA LEU A 5 -9.55 -9.32 5.34
C LEU A 5 -10.67 -9.62 6.36
N GLN A 6 -11.94 -9.59 5.95
CA GLN A 6 -13.06 -10.04 6.79
C GLN A 6 -12.94 -11.51 7.18
N GLU A 7 -12.52 -12.37 6.25
CA GLU A 7 -12.24 -13.77 6.58
C GLU A 7 -11.02 -13.91 7.50
N ALA A 8 -9.97 -13.10 7.28
CA ALA A 8 -8.81 -13.09 8.18
C ALA A 8 -9.17 -12.69 9.62
N GLU A 9 -10.10 -11.75 9.78
CA GLU A 9 -10.65 -11.36 11.08
C GLU A 9 -11.39 -12.52 11.77
N LYS A 10 -12.29 -13.19 11.06
CA LYS A 10 -13.02 -14.36 11.58
C LYS A 10 -12.08 -15.50 12.03
N TYR A 11 -10.93 -15.63 11.37
CA TYR A 11 -9.90 -16.63 11.72
C TYR A 11 -8.92 -16.14 12.80
N GLY A 12 -9.05 -14.91 13.29
CA GLY A 12 -8.14 -14.33 14.29
C GLY A 12 -6.72 -14.05 13.77
N VAL A 13 -6.56 -13.89 12.45
CA VAL A 13 -5.27 -13.67 11.80
C VAL A 13 -5.21 -12.34 11.02
N LEU A 14 -6.20 -11.46 11.23
CA LEU A 14 -6.28 -10.16 10.57
C LEU A 14 -4.99 -9.34 10.69
N PRO A 15 -4.37 -9.16 11.88
CA PRO A 15 -3.18 -8.33 12.01
C PRO A 15 -2.02 -8.80 11.12
N MET A 16 -1.81 -10.11 11.03
CA MET A 16 -0.75 -10.71 10.20
C MET A 16 -0.99 -10.47 8.70
N PHE A 17 -2.19 -10.74 8.20
CA PHE A 17 -2.49 -10.60 6.78
C PHE A 17 -2.69 -9.14 6.36
N TYR A 18 -3.16 -8.29 7.28
CA TYR A 18 -3.21 -6.85 7.06
C TYR A 18 -1.79 -6.26 6.92
N LEU A 19 -0.87 -6.65 7.81
CA LEU A 19 0.51 -6.21 7.73
C LEU A 19 1.15 -6.66 6.42
N GLU A 20 0.94 -7.90 5.98
CA GLU A 20 1.46 -8.40 4.70
C GLU A 20 0.97 -7.55 3.53
N LEU A 21 -0.33 -7.29 3.44
CA LEU A 21 -0.95 -6.50 2.37
C LEU A 21 -0.63 -5.00 2.42
N SER A 22 -0.14 -4.49 3.55
CA SER A 22 0.23 -3.08 3.73
C SER A 22 1.73 -2.80 3.74
N SER A 23 2.56 -3.83 3.78
CA SER A 23 4.03 -3.71 3.84
C SER A 23 4.79 -4.53 2.79
N GLY A 24 4.14 -5.55 2.23
CA GLY A 24 4.72 -6.44 1.23
C GLY A 24 5.95 -7.20 1.70
N LEU A 25 6.00 -7.61 2.95
CA LEU A 25 7.10 -8.41 3.51
C LEU A 25 7.22 -9.76 2.81
N ARG A 26 8.41 -10.34 2.81
CA ARG A 26 8.53 -11.75 2.44
C ARG A 26 7.92 -12.61 3.55
N ARG A 27 7.27 -13.73 3.19
CA ARG A 27 6.65 -14.64 4.17
C ARG A 27 7.55 -14.97 5.37
N GLY A 28 8.80 -15.32 5.11
CA GLY A 28 9.75 -15.63 6.19
C GLY A 28 10.08 -14.44 7.07
N GLU A 29 10.16 -13.23 6.50
CA GLU A 29 10.36 -11.98 7.25
C GLU A 29 9.15 -11.70 8.16
N LEU A 30 7.94 -11.75 7.60
CA LEU A 30 6.70 -11.55 8.36
C LEU A 30 6.59 -12.48 9.57
N LEU A 31 6.93 -13.75 9.37
CA LEU A 31 6.80 -14.78 10.41
C LEU A 31 7.90 -14.68 11.49
N ALA A 32 9.02 -14.02 11.18
CA ALA A 32 10.13 -13.84 12.13
C ALA A 32 10.00 -12.60 13.01
N LEU A 33 9.00 -11.75 12.76
CA LEU A 33 8.83 -10.49 13.49
C LEU A 33 8.63 -10.71 14.98
N GLN A 34 9.29 -9.87 15.75
CA GLN A 34 9.14 -9.79 17.21
C GLN A 34 8.60 -8.42 17.59
N TRP A 35 8.05 -8.31 18.78
CA TRP A 35 7.51 -7.05 19.28
C TRP A 35 8.58 -5.94 19.36
N GLU A 36 9.80 -6.29 19.68
CA GLU A 36 10.95 -5.37 19.71
C GLU A 36 11.30 -4.74 18.35
N ASP A 37 10.89 -5.39 17.25
CA ASP A 37 11.13 -4.89 15.90
C ASP A 37 10.21 -3.71 15.53
N LEU A 38 9.14 -3.48 16.32
CA LEU A 38 8.16 -2.43 16.09
C LEU A 38 8.39 -1.22 17.01
N ASN A 39 8.76 -0.09 16.43
CA ASN A 39 8.69 1.19 17.12
C ASN A 39 7.28 1.78 16.95
N VAL A 40 6.42 1.58 17.95
CA VAL A 40 5.02 2.03 17.94
C VAL A 40 4.92 3.55 17.77
N LYS A 41 5.77 4.32 18.47
CA LYS A 41 5.72 5.79 18.45
C LYS A 41 6.07 6.36 17.08
N GLU A 42 7.08 5.82 16.43
CA GLU A 42 7.53 6.26 15.11
C GLU A 42 6.81 5.52 13.98
N ARG A 43 6.05 4.46 14.29
CA ARG A 43 5.38 3.59 13.33
C ARG A 43 6.35 2.97 12.34
N ILE A 44 7.51 2.55 12.84
CA ILE A 44 8.58 1.96 12.04
C ILE A 44 8.75 0.49 12.44
N LEU A 45 8.69 -0.37 11.45
CA LEU A 45 8.99 -1.80 11.57
C LEU A 45 10.40 -2.08 11.03
N THR A 46 11.24 -2.73 11.84
CA THR A 46 12.58 -3.16 11.43
C THR A 46 12.52 -4.60 10.95
N VAL A 47 12.96 -4.83 9.71
CA VAL A 47 13.03 -6.17 9.11
C VAL A 47 14.50 -6.58 9.05
N ASN A 48 14.92 -7.52 9.90
CA ASN A 48 16.31 -7.93 10.07
C ASN A 48 16.48 -9.45 10.24
N LYS A 49 15.40 -10.23 10.17
CA LYS A 49 15.41 -11.68 10.36
C LYS A 49 14.34 -12.35 9.50
N GLN A 50 14.46 -13.65 9.32
CA GLN A 50 13.48 -14.46 8.60
C GLN A 50 13.37 -15.85 9.20
N VAL A 51 12.17 -16.43 9.21
CA VAL A 51 11.93 -17.85 9.48
C VAL A 51 12.18 -18.64 8.21
N THR A 52 13.01 -19.64 8.33
CA THR A 52 13.27 -20.65 7.30
C THR A 52 12.95 -22.05 7.84
N ARG A 53 12.82 -23.03 6.97
CA ARG A 53 12.72 -24.44 7.35
C ARG A 53 13.94 -25.17 6.86
N MET A 54 14.73 -25.69 7.79
CA MET A 54 15.91 -26.49 7.50
C MET A 54 15.73 -27.87 8.17
N GLU A 55 15.91 -28.94 7.41
CA GLU A 55 15.82 -30.33 7.90
C GLU A 55 14.56 -30.66 8.70
N GLY A 56 13.45 -29.96 8.40
CA GLY A 56 12.16 -30.16 9.06
C GLY A 56 11.90 -29.24 10.25
N GLU A 57 12.91 -28.58 10.79
CA GLU A 57 12.80 -27.63 11.89
C GLU A 57 12.67 -26.17 11.41
N LEU A 58 12.08 -25.34 12.24
CA LEU A 58 12.00 -23.90 11.99
C LEU A 58 13.25 -23.24 12.58
N ASP A 59 13.95 -22.49 11.75
CA ASP A 59 15.12 -21.74 12.14
C ASP A 59 14.92 -20.26 11.84
N VAL A 60 15.43 -19.37 12.72
CA VAL A 60 15.41 -17.93 12.55
C VAL A 60 16.80 -17.46 12.17
N THR A 61 16.93 -16.99 10.96
CA THR A 61 18.20 -16.58 10.39
C THR A 61 18.21 -15.11 10.03
N GLU A 62 19.38 -14.50 10.05
CA GLU A 62 19.56 -13.17 9.44
C GLU A 62 19.40 -13.26 7.92
N PRO A 63 18.94 -12.18 7.28
CA PRO A 63 18.85 -12.13 5.83
C PRO A 63 20.22 -12.26 5.17
N LYS A 64 20.29 -13.01 4.06
CA LYS A 64 21.55 -13.28 3.34
C LYS A 64 22.24 -12.04 2.77
N THR A 65 21.55 -10.91 2.67
CA THR A 65 22.13 -9.67 2.09
C THR A 65 21.84 -8.47 2.99
N LYS A 66 22.76 -7.52 3.04
CA LYS A 66 22.62 -6.26 3.78
C LYS A 66 21.40 -5.45 3.34
N ASN A 67 21.01 -5.52 2.08
CA ASN A 67 19.83 -4.82 1.55
C ASN A 67 18.50 -5.42 2.03
N SER A 68 18.52 -6.61 2.62
CA SER A 68 17.34 -7.22 3.20
C SER A 68 17.03 -6.67 4.60
N VAL A 69 18.02 -6.07 5.27
CA VAL A 69 17.81 -5.33 6.52
C VAL A 69 17.28 -3.95 6.16
N ARG A 70 16.06 -3.66 6.56
CA ARG A 70 15.39 -2.42 6.21
C ARG A 70 14.38 -1.98 7.25
N LYS A 71 14.01 -0.71 7.20
CA LYS A 71 12.94 -0.12 7.99
C LYS A 71 11.74 0.16 7.08
N VAL A 72 10.57 -0.23 7.52
CA VAL A 72 9.30 -0.05 6.80
C VAL A 72 8.39 0.83 7.66
N ALA A 73 7.94 1.96 7.11
CA ALA A 73 6.95 2.80 7.76
C ALA A 73 5.56 2.16 7.65
N LEU A 74 4.81 2.18 8.73
CA LEU A 74 3.46 1.62 8.81
C LEU A 74 2.40 2.72 8.94
N SER A 75 1.20 2.43 8.45
CA SER A 75 0.03 3.26 8.74
C SER A 75 -0.36 3.16 10.21
N GLN A 76 -1.05 4.17 10.74
CA GLN A 76 -1.58 4.12 12.11
C GLN A 76 -2.47 2.89 12.32
N GLN A 77 -3.34 2.61 11.37
CA GLN A 77 -4.24 1.44 11.44
C GLN A 77 -3.48 0.11 11.54
N ALA A 78 -2.36 -0.04 10.81
CA ALA A 78 -1.52 -1.24 10.92
C ALA A 78 -0.94 -1.37 12.33
N VAL A 79 -0.41 -0.28 12.89
CA VAL A 79 0.14 -0.27 14.25
C VAL A 79 -0.93 -0.59 15.30
N ASP A 80 -2.12 -0.01 15.19
CA ASP A 80 -3.21 -0.26 16.12
C ASP A 80 -3.63 -1.73 16.14
N LEU A 81 -3.72 -2.37 14.96
CA LEU A 81 -3.99 -3.80 14.85
C LEU A 81 -2.89 -4.66 15.49
N LEU A 82 -1.62 -4.26 15.35
CA LEU A 82 -0.49 -4.98 15.94
C LEU A 82 -0.48 -4.84 17.46
N VAL A 83 -0.75 -3.64 17.99
CA VAL A 83 -0.86 -3.39 19.44
C VAL A 83 -2.00 -4.23 20.02
N GLN A 84 -3.18 -4.20 19.40
CA GLN A 84 -4.32 -5.00 19.84
C GLN A 84 -4.02 -6.51 19.82
N ALA A 85 -3.28 -6.99 18.82
CA ALA A 85 -2.85 -8.38 18.76
C ALA A 85 -1.89 -8.74 19.89
N HIS A 86 -0.95 -7.85 20.21
CA HIS A 86 0.02 -8.07 21.29
C HIS A 86 -0.64 -8.13 22.68
N GLU A 87 -1.68 -7.32 22.91
CA GLU A 87 -2.44 -7.33 24.17
C GLU A 87 -3.04 -8.72 24.50
N GLN A 88 -3.24 -9.57 23.50
CA GLN A 88 -3.75 -10.96 23.71
C GLN A 88 -2.67 -11.91 24.21
N HIS A 89 -1.38 -11.58 24.08
CA HIS A 89 -0.23 -12.38 24.49
C HIS A 89 0.99 -11.53 24.84
N PRO A 90 0.88 -10.65 25.86
CA PRO A 90 1.85 -9.60 26.15
C PRO A 90 3.22 -10.12 26.53
N ASP A 91 3.32 -11.33 27.07
CA ASP A 91 4.58 -11.94 27.48
C ASP A 91 5.31 -12.69 26.34
N ASN A 92 4.68 -12.79 25.17
CA ASN A 92 5.30 -13.48 24.04
C ASN A 92 6.09 -12.47 23.18
N PRO A 93 7.41 -12.65 22.98
CA PRO A 93 8.21 -11.75 22.18
C PRO A 93 7.87 -11.80 20.69
N ILE A 94 7.26 -12.88 20.20
CA ILE A 94 6.89 -13.07 18.80
C ILE A 94 5.66 -12.23 18.48
N LEU A 95 5.72 -11.44 17.42
CA LEU A 95 4.63 -10.55 17.02
C LEU A 95 3.36 -11.33 16.63
N PHE A 96 3.54 -12.45 15.95
CA PHE A 96 2.48 -13.37 15.54
C PHE A 96 2.80 -14.79 16.04
N PRO A 97 2.54 -15.12 17.31
CA PRO A 97 2.79 -16.45 17.81
C PRO A 97 1.80 -17.47 17.22
N SER A 98 2.26 -18.66 16.97
CA SER A 98 1.40 -19.78 16.57
C SER A 98 0.47 -20.17 17.73
N PRO A 99 -0.86 -20.18 17.57
CA PRO A 99 -1.78 -20.52 18.65
C PRO A 99 -1.63 -21.98 19.14
N ARG A 100 -0.99 -22.84 18.33
CA ARG A 100 -0.76 -24.23 18.71
C ARG A 100 0.48 -24.41 19.58
N THR A 101 1.53 -23.62 19.36
CA THR A 101 2.86 -23.86 19.97
C THR A 101 3.37 -22.69 20.79
N GLY A 102 2.79 -21.48 20.63
CA GLY A 102 3.33 -20.24 21.16
C GLY A 102 4.61 -19.75 20.46
N GLY A 103 5.19 -20.57 19.58
CA GLY A 103 6.39 -20.25 18.81
C GLY A 103 6.08 -19.69 17.43
N TYR A 104 7.09 -19.68 16.55
CA TYR A 104 6.92 -19.21 15.17
C TYR A 104 5.97 -20.09 14.35
N TRP A 105 5.23 -19.47 13.46
CA TRP A 105 4.41 -20.18 12.49
C TRP A 105 5.26 -20.93 11.47
N SER A 106 4.87 -22.17 11.15
CA SER A 106 5.38 -22.83 9.94
C SER A 106 4.92 -22.09 8.69
N PRO A 107 5.83 -21.78 7.74
CA PRO A 107 5.46 -21.17 6.47
C PRO A 107 4.36 -21.92 5.70
N ASP A 108 4.33 -23.25 5.81
CA ASP A 108 3.30 -24.08 5.18
C ASP A 108 1.94 -23.93 5.85
N ALA A 109 1.91 -23.75 7.18
CA ALA A 109 0.67 -23.54 7.92
C ALA A 109 0.01 -22.22 7.48
N VAL A 110 0.81 -21.15 7.37
CA VAL A 110 0.31 -19.84 6.92
C VAL A 110 -0.16 -19.88 5.46
N SER A 111 0.53 -20.63 4.59
CA SER A 111 0.05 -20.82 3.21
C SER A 111 -1.29 -21.56 3.16
N ARG A 112 -1.51 -22.56 4.03
CA ARG A 112 -2.80 -23.25 4.13
C ARG A 112 -3.90 -22.33 4.65
N ILE A 113 -3.58 -21.42 5.58
CA ILE A 113 -4.54 -20.42 6.05
C ILE A 113 -4.88 -19.48 4.92
N ASN A 114 -3.90 -18.92 4.21
CA ASN A 114 -4.12 -18.07 3.04
C ASN A 114 -5.11 -18.72 2.04
N TRP A 115 -4.88 -19.99 1.70
CA TRP A 115 -5.79 -20.72 0.81
C TRP A 115 -7.22 -20.81 1.35
N LYS A 116 -7.40 -21.08 2.67
CA LYS A 116 -8.72 -21.09 3.31
C LYS A 116 -9.41 -19.73 3.25
N LEU A 117 -8.67 -18.65 3.55
CA LEU A 117 -9.20 -17.29 3.49
C LEU A 117 -9.67 -16.92 2.07
N LEU A 118 -8.89 -17.25 1.04
CA LEU A 118 -9.25 -17.03 -0.35
C LEU A 118 -10.54 -17.79 -0.72
N LYS A 119 -10.60 -19.08 -0.39
CA LYS A 119 -11.77 -19.92 -0.65
C LYS A 119 -13.03 -19.36 0.01
N ASN A 120 -12.95 -19.00 1.28
CA ASN A 120 -14.08 -18.46 2.03
C ASN A 120 -14.51 -17.07 1.56
N ALA A 121 -13.55 -16.27 1.08
CA ALA A 121 -13.82 -14.96 0.47
C ALA A 121 -14.44 -15.06 -0.93
N GLY A 122 -14.60 -16.28 -1.49
CA GLY A 122 -15.09 -16.51 -2.84
C GLY A 122 -14.12 -16.04 -3.91
N ILE A 123 -12.82 -16.18 -3.65
CA ILE A 123 -11.74 -15.87 -4.61
C ILE A 123 -11.28 -17.21 -5.18
N GLU A 124 -11.61 -17.42 -6.45
CA GLU A 124 -11.34 -18.70 -7.16
C GLU A 124 -9.93 -18.75 -7.75
N GLU A 125 -9.30 -17.59 -7.95
CA GLU A 125 -7.94 -17.50 -8.47
C GLU A 125 -6.94 -18.12 -7.52
N HIS A 126 -5.96 -18.83 -8.07
CA HIS A 126 -4.87 -19.42 -7.31
C HIS A 126 -3.85 -18.36 -6.88
N VAL A 127 -4.14 -17.65 -5.77
CA VAL A 127 -3.27 -16.63 -5.20
C VAL A 127 -2.37 -17.28 -4.13
N ARG A 128 -1.09 -17.43 -4.42
CA ARG A 128 -0.10 -17.91 -3.45
C ARG A 128 0.16 -16.84 -2.39
N PHE A 129 0.70 -17.23 -1.24
CA PHE A 129 1.06 -16.24 -0.22
C PHE A 129 2.01 -15.14 -0.74
N HIS A 130 2.97 -15.50 -1.59
CA HIS A 130 3.89 -14.53 -2.18
C HIS A 130 3.20 -13.51 -3.11
N ASP A 131 2.07 -13.88 -3.69
CA ASP A 131 1.32 -12.99 -4.57
C ASP A 131 0.61 -11.85 -3.79
N LEU A 132 0.46 -11.98 -2.46
CA LEU A 132 0.01 -10.88 -1.59
C LEU A 132 1.02 -9.72 -1.60
N ARG A 133 2.31 -10.02 -1.65
CA ARG A 133 3.36 -9.01 -1.81
C ARG A 133 3.28 -8.33 -3.19
N HIS A 134 2.96 -9.07 -4.25
CA HIS A 134 2.69 -8.47 -5.56
C HIS A 134 1.45 -7.58 -5.52
N THR A 135 0.42 -7.99 -4.80
CA THR A 135 -0.79 -7.18 -4.57
C THR A 135 -0.44 -5.86 -3.87
N PHE A 136 0.36 -5.90 -2.79
CA PHE A 136 0.87 -4.69 -2.14
C PHE A 136 1.61 -3.78 -3.13
N ALA A 137 2.54 -4.33 -3.91
CA ALA A 137 3.32 -3.54 -4.84
C ALA A 137 2.44 -2.87 -5.92
N THR A 138 1.45 -3.61 -6.45
CA THR A 138 0.47 -3.09 -7.41
C THR A 138 -0.35 -1.95 -6.81
N MET A 139 -0.86 -2.14 -5.58
CA MET A 139 -1.61 -1.10 -4.88
C MET A 139 -0.77 0.14 -4.61
N ALA A 140 0.47 -0.02 -4.15
CA ALA A 140 1.38 1.07 -3.88
C ALA A 140 1.64 1.91 -5.14
N ILE A 141 1.97 1.26 -6.26
CA ILE A 141 2.19 1.94 -7.53
C ILE A 141 0.92 2.66 -8.00
N SER A 142 -0.23 1.99 -7.98
CA SER A 142 -1.52 2.57 -8.37
C SER A 142 -1.94 3.75 -7.48
N SER A 143 -1.46 3.77 -6.22
CA SER A 143 -1.65 4.88 -5.28
C SER A 143 -0.63 6.01 -5.46
N GLY A 144 0.27 5.91 -6.43
CA GLY A 144 1.25 6.96 -6.75
C GLY A 144 2.55 6.90 -5.94
N VAL A 145 2.82 5.80 -5.24
CA VAL A 145 4.12 5.59 -4.59
C VAL A 145 5.18 5.42 -5.67
N ASP A 146 6.26 6.19 -5.59
CA ASP A 146 7.35 6.10 -6.55
C ASP A 146 8.10 4.77 -6.45
N VAL A 147 8.65 4.32 -7.57
CA VAL A 147 9.27 3.00 -7.70
C VAL A 147 10.49 2.81 -6.80
N LYS A 148 11.24 3.89 -6.52
CA LYS A 148 12.42 3.82 -5.65
C LYS A 148 12.00 3.59 -4.20
N THR A 149 11.00 4.32 -3.72
CA THR A 149 10.40 4.12 -2.40
C THR A 149 9.83 2.71 -2.27
N LEU A 150 9.04 2.24 -3.24
CA LEU A 150 8.51 0.88 -3.24
C LEU A 150 9.62 -0.18 -3.24
N SER A 151 10.65 -0.02 -4.06
CA SER A 151 11.81 -0.92 -4.09
C SER A 151 12.52 -1.00 -2.73
N SER A 152 12.65 0.13 -2.04
CA SER A 152 13.20 0.21 -0.68
C SER A 152 12.33 -0.54 0.34
N MET A 153 11.01 -0.32 0.32
CA MET A 153 10.06 -1.02 1.20
C MET A 153 10.10 -2.53 0.99
N LEU A 154 10.15 -2.96 -0.27
CA LEU A 154 10.22 -4.37 -0.62
C LEU A 154 11.60 -4.99 -0.32
N GLY A 155 12.67 -4.21 -0.20
CA GLY A 155 14.04 -4.73 -0.08
C GLY A 155 14.48 -5.45 -1.35
N HIS A 156 14.18 -4.89 -2.52
CA HIS A 156 14.70 -5.36 -3.79
C HIS A 156 16.15 -4.88 -3.97
N TYR A 157 16.96 -5.69 -4.66
CA TYR A 157 18.35 -5.33 -4.93
C TYR A 157 18.47 -4.09 -5.81
N SER A 158 17.53 -3.88 -6.74
CA SER A 158 17.50 -2.70 -7.60
C SER A 158 16.08 -2.24 -7.90
N ALA A 159 15.90 -0.94 -8.13
CA ALA A 159 14.64 -0.38 -8.61
C ALA A 159 14.28 -0.89 -10.02
N GLY A 160 15.29 -1.26 -10.84
CA GLY A 160 15.09 -1.89 -12.15
C GLY A 160 14.24 -3.16 -12.06
N PHE A 161 14.53 -4.03 -11.10
CA PHE A 161 13.72 -5.24 -10.90
C PHE A 161 12.24 -4.92 -10.59
N THR A 162 11.99 -3.87 -9.82
CA THR A 162 10.62 -3.43 -9.53
C THR A 162 9.96 -2.87 -10.78
N LEU A 163 10.66 -2.06 -11.58
CA LEU A 163 10.18 -1.53 -12.85
C LEU A 163 9.82 -2.65 -13.82
N ASP A 164 10.74 -3.59 -14.07
CA ASP A 164 10.53 -4.70 -15.00
C ASP A 164 9.31 -5.55 -14.63
N THR A 165 9.12 -5.78 -13.32
CA THR A 165 8.00 -6.59 -12.82
C THR A 165 6.65 -5.90 -12.99
N TYR A 166 6.60 -4.55 -12.90
CA TYR A 166 5.35 -3.78 -12.89
C TYR A 166 5.20 -2.79 -14.06
N THR A 167 5.91 -3.01 -15.17
CA THR A 167 5.93 -2.14 -16.36
C THR A 167 4.54 -1.87 -16.94
N HIS A 168 3.63 -2.87 -16.88
CA HIS A 168 2.27 -2.73 -17.41
C HIS A 168 1.43 -1.68 -16.64
N ILE A 169 1.72 -1.43 -15.36
CA ILE A 169 1.02 -0.44 -14.54
C ILE A 169 1.49 0.98 -14.89
N THR A 170 2.73 1.12 -15.37
CA THR A 170 3.31 2.44 -15.69
C THR A 170 2.63 3.14 -16.86
N SER A 171 2.00 2.42 -17.79
CA SER A 171 1.26 3.01 -18.90
C SER A 171 0.02 3.79 -18.44
N ASP A 172 -0.70 3.28 -17.45
CA ASP A 172 -1.85 3.98 -16.85
C ASP A 172 -1.39 5.18 -16.03
N MET A 173 -0.25 5.06 -15.34
CA MET A 173 0.37 6.19 -14.64
C MET A 173 0.80 7.30 -15.58
N GLN A 174 1.35 6.98 -16.78
CA GLN A 174 1.71 7.99 -17.78
C GLN A 174 0.49 8.77 -18.25
N ARG A 175 -0.64 8.10 -18.50
CA ARG A 175 -1.90 8.78 -18.84
C ARG A 175 -2.36 9.71 -17.72
N GLY A 176 -2.40 9.21 -16.47
CA GLY A 176 -2.76 10.04 -15.32
C GLY A 176 -1.80 11.21 -15.07
N ALA A 177 -0.51 11.05 -15.36
CA ALA A 177 0.46 12.14 -15.30
C ALA A 177 0.23 13.18 -16.40
N ALA A 178 -0.07 12.73 -17.63
CA ALA A 178 -0.39 13.63 -18.74
C ALA A 178 -1.63 14.49 -18.45
N GLU A 179 -2.69 13.89 -17.88
CA GLU A 179 -3.88 14.64 -17.45
C GLU A 179 -3.58 15.67 -16.36
N LYS A 180 -2.77 15.32 -15.37
CA LYS A 180 -2.35 16.26 -14.31
C LYS A 180 -1.54 17.42 -14.87
N ILE A 181 -0.60 17.13 -15.78
CA ILE A 181 0.21 18.16 -16.46
C ILE A 181 -0.69 19.03 -17.34
N GLY A 182 -1.61 18.43 -18.09
CA GLY A 182 -2.60 19.14 -18.91
C GLY A 182 -3.43 20.10 -18.08
N GLY A 183 -4.02 19.65 -16.98
CA GLY A 183 -4.79 20.50 -16.06
C GLY A 183 -3.97 21.64 -15.45
N PHE A 184 -2.70 21.38 -15.10
CA PHE A 184 -1.80 22.44 -14.66
C PHE A 184 -1.55 23.47 -15.76
N MET A 185 -1.26 23.05 -16.99
CA MET A 185 -1.04 23.94 -18.12
C MET A 185 -2.29 24.78 -18.44
N GLU A 186 -3.48 24.18 -18.40
CA GLU A 186 -4.74 24.88 -18.57
C GLU A 186 -4.94 25.96 -17.50
N SER A 187 -4.65 25.67 -16.24
CA SER A 187 -4.76 26.63 -15.14
C SER A 187 -3.83 27.82 -15.32
N VAL A 188 -2.59 27.62 -15.81
CA VAL A 188 -1.61 28.66 -16.05
C VAL A 188 -1.98 29.48 -17.27
N THR A 189 -2.52 28.89 -18.34
CA THR A 189 -2.95 29.61 -19.54
C THR A 189 -4.22 30.39 -19.29
N ALA A 190 -5.19 29.84 -18.52
CA ALA A 190 -6.40 30.56 -18.13
C ALA A 190 -6.10 31.84 -17.30
N ALA A 191 -5.11 31.71 -16.37
CA ALA A 191 -4.69 32.85 -15.53
C ALA A 191 -4.02 34.00 -16.35
N ASN A 192 -3.52 33.73 -17.57
CA ASN A 192 -2.89 34.69 -18.46
C ASN A 192 -3.78 35.13 -19.62
N THR A 193 -5.03 34.69 -19.67
CA THR A 193 -5.98 35.21 -20.69
C THR A 193 -6.43 36.58 -20.26
N PRO A 194 -6.11 37.68 -21.04
CA PRO A 194 -6.62 39.01 -20.71
C PRO A 194 -8.16 38.99 -20.74
N GLU A 195 -8.76 39.61 -19.73
CA GLU A 195 -10.20 39.81 -19.70
C GLU A 195 -10.65 40.42 -21.05
N PRO A 196 -11.69 39.89 -21.68
CA PRO A 196 -12.19 40.49 -22.92
C PRO A 196 -12.49 41.97 -22.65
N PRO A 197 -12.13 42.88 -23.56
CA PRO A 197 -12.41 44.31 -23.38
C PRO A 197 -13.91 44.49 -23.14
N ASP A 198 -14.24 45.34 -22.18
CA ASP A 198 -15.62 45.69 -21.87
C ASP A 198 -16.35 46.02 -23.18
N PRO A 199 -17.57 45.50 -23.38
CA PRO A 199 -18.36 45.84 -24.56
C PRO A 199 -18.48 47.35 -24.63
N PRO A 200 -18.30 47.96 -25.83
CA PRO A 200 -18.39 49.40 -25.98
C PRO A 200 -19.71 49.88 -25.38
N GLU A 201 -19.66 50.91 -24.53
CA GLU A 201 -20.87 51.55 -24.01
C GLU A 201 -21.77 51.91 -25.20
N GLU A 202 -22.88 51.15 -25.34
CA GLU A 202 -23.90 51.55 -26.29
C GLU A 202 -24.31 53.00 -25.95
N SER A 203 -23.89 53.91 -26.79
CA SER A 203 -24.37 55.28 -26.71
C SER A 203 -25.89 55.23 -26.75
N ARG A 204 -26.51 55.43 -25.59
CA ARG A 204 -27.95 55.58 -25.47
C ARG A 204 -28.36 56.74 -26.31
N CYS A 205 -28.76 56.48 -27.56
CA CYS A 205 -29.47 57.44 -28.36
C CYS A 205 -30.70 57.93 -27.61
N LYS A 206 -30.70 59.12 -27.10
CA LYS A 206 -31.91 59.79 -26.57
C LYS A 206 -32.91 59.92 -27.68
N VAL A 207 -33.95 59.11 -27.67
CA VAL A 207 -35.11 59.29 -28.55
C VAL A 207 -35.82 60.58 -28.09
N ILE A 208 -35.75 61.65 -28.87
CA ILE A 208 -36.51 62.87 -28.64
C ILE A 208 -37.89 62.65 -29.22
N PRO A 209 -38.97 62.74 -28.43
CA PRO A 209 -40.32 62.55 -28.94
C PRO A 209 -40.65 63.73 -29.88
N PHE A 210 -41.16 63.42 -31.08
CA PHE A 210 -41.59 64.37 -32.06
C PHE A 210 -42.95 64.88 -31.66
N GLU A 211 -43.05 66.13 -31.17
CA GLU A 211 -44.36 66.76 -30.94
C GLU A 211 -44.99 67.15 -32.28
N LYS A 212 -46.21 66.68 -32.55
CA LYS A 212 -47.03 67.18 -33.68
C LYS A 212 -47.48 68.58 -33.41
N VAL A 213 -46.97 69.51 -34.23
CA VAL A 213 -47.55 70.85 -34.32
C VAL A 213 -48.80 70.75 -35.20
N GLY A 214 -49.96 71.15 -34.63
CA GLY A 214 -51.24 71.17 -35.27
C GLY A 214 -51.42 72.44 -36.22
#